data_7287349d9486ea87a66ad65406d70c5f
#
_entry.id   7287349d9486ea87a66ad65406d70c5f
#
_cell.length_a   1.000
_cell.length_b   1.000
_cell.length_c   1.000
_cell.angle_alpha   90.00
_cell.angle_beta   90.00
_cell.angle_gamma   90.00
#
_symmetry.space_group_name_H-M   'P 1'
#
loop_
_entity.id
_entity.type
_entity.pdbx_description
1 polymer ?
#
loop_
_entity_poly.entity_id
_entity_poly.type
_entity_poly.pdbx_seq_one_letter_code
_entity_poly.pdbx_strand_id
1 'polypeptide(L)'
;MRIVIKIGTSTLAHPTGHLNIRRVEQLCKIMSDIKNAGHELILVSSGAIGMGVGKLGLRERPKDIPSKQAAAAVGQCELMYTYDKLFSEYHHTVAQLLITGDDTTNDTRRLNFTNTLNRLLELGALPVINENDTVATDEIVIGDNDTLAAIVARSVHADMLILLSDIDGLYTADPHTHLEAKLLHHVAGIDDHIREIAGISSSTQGTGGMVTKLHAADICLGCGCKMVIANGNNPGNLYDILEGKTVGTTFSEERL
;
A
#
# COMPACT_ATOMS: atom_id res chain seq x y z
N MET A 1 -1.19 17.58 6.65
CA MET A 1 -1.75 16.22 6.89
C MET A 1 -0.62 15.20 6.79
N ARG A 2 -0.72 14.13 7.57
CA ARG A 2 0.16 12.95 7.47
C ARG A 2 -0.57 11.86 6.69
N ILE A 3 0.00 11.44 5.57
CA ILE A 3 -0.68 10.58 4.59
C ILE A 3 0.19 9.35 4.34
N VAL A 4 -0.40 8.17 4.48
CA VAL A 4 0.21 6.92 4.05
C VAL A 4 -0.37 6.55 2.69
N ILE A 5 0.49 6.28 1.72
CA ILE A 5 0.10 5.85 0.37
C ILE A 5 0.63 4.43 0.16
N LYS A 6 -0.26 3.49 -0.11
CA LYS A 6 0.14 2.12 -0.45
C LYS A 6 0.00 1.90 -1.94
N ILE A 7 1.06 1.35 -2.54
CA ILE A 7 1.10 1.03 -3.97
C ILE A 7 1.27 -0.48 -4.16
N GLY A 8 0.32 -1.10 -4.86
CA GLY A 8 0.36 -2.53 -5.20
C GLY A 8 1.29 -2.84 -6.37
N THR A 9 1.68 -4.11 -6.51
CA THR A 9 2.55 -4.60 -7.60
C THR A 9 1.93 -4.34 -8.99
N SER A 10 0.62 -4.53 -9.15
CA SER A 10 -0.11 -4.27 -10.41
C SER A 10 -0.04 -2.81 -10.85
N THR A 11 0.12 -1.88 -9.92
CA THR A 11 0.31 -0.46 -10.22
C THR A 11 1.75 -0.16 -10.67
N LEU A 12 2.73 -0.87 -10.11
CA LEU A 12 4.17 -0.61 -10.37
C LEU A 12 4.71 -1.33 -11.61
N ALA A 13 4.14 -2.47 -11.98
CA ALA A 13 4.68 -3.33 -13.02
C ALA A 13 3.68 -3.56 -14.16
N HIS A 14 4.22 -3.82 -15.35
CA HIS A 14 3.48 -4.36 -16.47
C HIS A 14 3.19 -5.86 -16.25
N PRO A 15 2.23 -6.47 -16.99
CA PRO A 15 2.00 -7.91 -16.95
C PRO A 15 3.25 -8.74 -17.30
N THR A 16 4.22 -8.15 -17.98
CA THR A 16 5.52 -8.76 -18.30
C THR A 16 6.47 -8.85 -17.10
N GLY A 17 6.10 -8.28 -15.94
CA GLY A 17 6.95 -8.20 -14.74
C GLY A 17 7.94 -7.02 -14.73
N HIS A 18 8.08 -6.31 -15.85
CA HIS A 18 8.94 -5.12 -15.90
C HIS A 18 8.24 -3.90 -15.30
N LEU A 19 9.05 -2.97 -14.77
CA LEU A 19 8.58 -1.72 -14.20
C LEU A 19 7.75 -0.91 -15.22
N ASN A 20 6.59 -0.43 -14.81
CA ASN A 20 5.81 0.55 -15.58
C ASN A 20 6.39 1.95 -15.34
N ILE A 21 7.46 2.27 -16.07
CA ILE A 21 8.25 3.50 -15.90
C ILE A 21 7.34 4.73 -15.90
N ARG A 22 6.50 4.87 -16.92
CA ARG A 22 5.59 6.02 -17.06
C ARG A 22 4.72 6.24 -15.83
N ARG A 23 4.17 5.15 -15.26
CA ARG A 23 3.27 5.23 -14.10
C ARG A 23 4.04 5.56 -12.84
N VAL A 24 5.20 4.94 -12.64
CA VAL A 24 6.03 5.18 -11.45
C VAL A 24 6.59 6.61 -11.46
N GLU A 25 7.05 7.13 -12.59
CA GLU A 25 7.47 8.52 -12.74
C GLU A 25 6.34 9.50 -12.41
N GLN A 26 5.14 9.25 -12.94
CA GLN A 26 3.98 10.09 -12.66
C GLN A 26 3.58 10.05 -11.19
N LEU A 27 3.59 8.88 -10.54
CA LEU A 27 3.34 8.73 -9.11
C LEU A 27 4.37 9.50 -8.28
N CYS A 28 5.66 9.30 -8.53
CA CYS A 28 6.72 10.00 -7.79
C CYS A 28 6.63 11.53 -7.97
N LYS A 29 6.31 12.00 -9.17
CA LYS A 29 6.10 13.43 -9.43
C LYS A 29 4.94 13.99 -8.61
N ILE A 30 3.77 13.33 -8.63
CA ILE A 30 2.58 13.76 -7.89
C ILE A 30 2.84 13.72 -6.38
N MET A 31 3.44 12.65 -5.87
CA MET A 31 3.80 12.54 -4.44
C MET A 31 4.79 13.62 -4.01
N SER A 32 5.75 13.96 -4.87
CA SER A 32 6.69 15.06 -4.61
C SER A 32 5.98 16.40 -4.52
N ASP A 33 5.03 16.67 -5.41
CA ASP A 33 4.23 17.89 -5.40
C ASP A 33 3.37 17.99 -4.14
N ILE A 34 2.69 16.90 -3.76
CA ILE A 34 1.92 16.82 -2.51
C ILE A 34 2.81 17.07 -1.29
N LYS A 35 4.02 16.51 -1.27
CA LYS A 35 4.98 16.74 -0.20
C LYS A 35 5.44 18.21 -0.15
N ASN A 36 5.68 18.82 -1.31
CA ASN A 36 6.02 20.24 -1.42
C ASN A 36 4.87 21.17 -0.99
N ALA A 37 3.62 20.71 -1.12
CA ALA A 37 2.45 21.41 -0.59
C ALA A 37 2.36 21.37 0.97
N GLY A 38 3.32 20.73 1.64
CA GLY A 38 3.43 20.70 3.10
C GLY A 38 2.80 19.48 3.77
N HIS A 39 2.48 18.43 3.02
CA HIS A 39 2.03 17.17 3.58
C HIS A 39 3.21 16.29 3.98
N GLU A 40 3.07 15.53 5.07
CA GLU A 40 3.99 14.44 5.42
C GLU A 40 3.54 13.17 4.69
N LEU A 41 4.43 12.58 3.90
CA LEU A 41 4.14 11.37 3.13
C LEU A 41 4.94 10.18 3.60
N ILE A 42 4.29 9.03 3.63
CA ILE A 42 4.87 7.71 3.86
C ILE A 42 4.41 6.81 2.72
N LEU A 43 5.34 6.13 2.07
CA LEU A 43 5.05 5.19 1.00
C LEU A 43 5.16 3.76 1.51
N VAL A 44 4.10 2.96 1.34
CA VAL A 44 4.16 1.50 1.52
C VAL A 44 4.13 0.87 0.14
N SER A 45 5.23 0.22 -0.25
CA SER A 45 5.40 -0.27 -1.61
C SER A 45 5.51 -1.78 -1.67
N SER A 46 4.76 -2.38 -2.58
CA SER A 46 4.94 -3.78 -2.99
C SER A 46 5.91 -3.88 -4.17
N GLY A 47 6.10 -5.09 -4.68
CA GLY A 47 6.74 -5.32 -5.98
C GLY A 47 8.18 -5.81 -5.94
N ALA A 48 8.80 -5.94 -4.76
CA ALA A 48 10.19 -6.40 -4.64
C ALA A 48 10.43 -7.75 -5.34
N ILE A 49 9.63 -8.77 -5.03
CA ILE A 49 9.77 -10.09 -5.67
C ILE A 49 9.62 -9.98 -7.19
N GLY A 50 8.63 -9.23 -7.69
CA GLY A 50 8.39 -9.06 -9.13
C GLY A 50 9.56 -8.40 -9.84
N MET A 51 10.11 -7.33 -9.27
CA MET A 51 11.29 -6.65 -9.81
C MET A 51 12.53 -7.56 -9.78
N GLY A 52 12.69 -8.37 -8.73
CA GLY A 52 13.78 -9.34 -8.65
C GLY A 52 13.66 -10.44 -9.69
N VAL A 53 12.45 -10.94 -9.95
CA VAL A 53 12.19 -11.89 -11.04
C VAL A 53 12.65 -11.32 -12.38
N GLY A 54 12.25 -10.07 -12.68
CA GLY A 54 12.68 -9.39 -13.90
C GLY A 54 14.19 -9.16 -13.98
N LYS A 55 14.82 -8.70 -12.90
CA LYS A 55 16.27 -8.42 -12.84
C LYS A 55 17.11 -9.68 -12.95
N LEU A 56 16.68 -10.78 -12.36
CA LEU A 56 17.35 -12.09 -12.43
C LEU A 56 17.06 -12.83 -13.74
N GLY A 57 16.17 -12.33 -14.59
CA GLY A 57 15.78 -12.98 -15.83
C GLY A 57 15.06 -14.32 -15.63
N LEU A 58 14.36 -14.48 -14.50
CA LEU A 58 13.60 -15.70 -14.23
C LEU A 58 12.40 -15.79 -15.17
N ARG A 59 12.14 -16.98 -15.73
CA ARG A 59 11.03 -17.22 -16.65
C ARG A 59 9.66 -17.15 -15.97
N GLU A 60 9.60 -17.53 -14.68
CA GLU A 60 8.39 -17.60 -13.89
C GLU A 60 8.65 -17.05 -12.48
N ARG A 61 7.56 -16.61 -11.83
CA ARG A 61 7.61 -16.24 -10.42
C ARG A 61 7.92 -17.50 -9.57
N PRO A 62 8.96 -17.47 -8.71
CA PRO A 62 9.31 -18.59 -7.85
C PRO A 62 8.13 -19.05 -6.99
N LYS A 63 8.04 -20.36 -6.78
CA LYS A 63 7.03 -20.97 -5.90
C LYS A 63 7.61 -21.30 -4.53
N ASP A 64 8.89 -21.68 -4.48
CA ASP A 64 9.59 -22.02 -3.24
C ASP A 64 10.04 -20.75 -2.48
N ILE A 65 10.12 -20.86 -1.17
CA ILE A 65 10.46 -19.77 -0.27
C ILE A 65 11.87 -19.22 -0.53
N PRO A 66 12.94 -20.03 -0.60
CA PRO A 66 14.29 -19.50 -0.81
C PRO A 66 14.43 -18.69 -2.10
N SER A 67 13.80 -19.15 -3.17
CA SER A 67 13.84 -18.41 -4.45
C SER A 67 13.01 -17.12 -4.41
N LYS A 68 11.87 -17.09 -3.69
CA LYS A 68 11.11 -15.86 -3.45
C LYS A 68 11.93 -14.86 -2.65
N GLN A 69 12.57 -15.30 -1.56
CA GLN A 69 13.43 -14.48 -0.71
C GLN A 69 14.62 -13.91 -1.48
N ALA A 70 15.30 -14.74 -2.30
CA ALA A 70 16.39 -14.28 -3.15
C ALA A 70 15.92 -13.25 -4.19
N ALA A 71 14.77 -13.49 -4.83
CA ALA A 71 14.18 -12.51 -5.74
C ALA A 71 13.80 -11.22 -5.02
N ALA A 72 13.22 -11.29 -3.81
CA ALA A 72 12.90 -10.11 -3.01
C ALA A 72 14.16 -9.30 -2.66
N ALA A 73 15.26 -9.95 -2.27
CA ALA A 73 16.52 -9.29 -1.96
C ALA A 73 17.05 -8.46 -3.14
N VAL A 74 17.07 -9.05 -4.34
CA VAL A 74 17.50 -8.35 -5.56
C VAL A 74 16.53 -7.24 -5.96
N GLY A 75 15.23 -7.54 -5.91
CA GLY A 75 14.21 -6.61 -6.35
C GLY A 75 13.99 -5.43 -5.41
N GLN A 76 14.16 -5.63 -4.09
CA GLN A 76 14.07 -4.53 -3.13
C GLN A 76 15.18 -3.49 -3.35
N CYS A 77 16.39 -3.93 -3.69
CA CYS A 77 17.49 -3.04 -4.06
C CYS A 77 17.14 -2.20 -5.31
N GLU A 78 16.60 -2.82 -6.34
CA GLU A 78 16.18 -2.15 -7.57
C GLU A 78 15.02 -1.18 -7.35
N LEU A 79 14.06 -1.57 -6.50
CA LEU A 79 12.91 -0.75 -6.14
C LEU A 79 13.36 0.53 -5.43
N MET A 80 14.24 0.41 -4.45
CA MET A 80 14.78 1.57 -3.72
C MET A 80 15.62 2.46 -4.60
N TYR A 81 16.47 1.90 -5.48
CA TYR A 81 17.21 2.68 -6.46
C TYR A 81 16.28 3.49 -7.36
N THR A 82 15.18 2.89 -7.81
CA THR A 82 14.19 3.57 -8.65
C THR A 82 13.53 4.74 -7.90
N TYR A 83 13.08 4.53 -6.66
CA TYR A 83 12.48 5.60 -5.87
C TYR A 83 13.48 6.70 -5.53
N ASP A 84 14.69 6.35 -5.09
CA ASP A 84 15.73 7.33 -4.76
C ASP A 84 16.04 8.20 -5.98
N LYS A 85 16.25 7.60 -7.15
CA LYS A 85 16.49 8.33 -8.40
C LYS A 85 15.36 9.31 -8.72
N LEU A 86 14.10 8.87 -8.69
CA LEU A 86 12.97 9.68 -9.11
C LEU A 86 12.62 10.79 -8.10
N PHE A 87 12.67 10.51 -6.81
CA PHE A 87 12.41 11.51 -5.77
C PHE A 87 13.55 12.52 -5.63
N SER A 88 14.80 12.12 -5.91
CA SER A 88 15.96 13.03 -5.91
C SER A 88 15.85 14.13 -6.97
N GLU A 89 15.14 13.90 -8.08
CA GLU A 89 14.86 14.94 -9.08
C GLU A 89 14.06 16.12 -8.51
N TYR A 90 13.31 15.89 -7.41
CA TYR A 90 12.54 16.90 -6.68
C TYR A 90 13.14 17.23 -5.31
N HIS A 91 14.43 16.88 -5.09
CA HIS A 91 15.18 17.14 -3.86
C HIS A 91 14.62 16.47 -2.60
N HIS A 92 13.94 15.32 -2.75
CA HIS A 92 13.47 14.53 -1.61
C HIS A 92 14.46 13.41 -1.28
N THR A 93 14.78 13.28 0.00
CA THR A 93 15.56 12.17 0.55
C THR A 93 14.63 11.01 0.85
N VAL A 94 14.92 9.84 0.30
CA VAL A 94 14.18 8.59 0.55
C VAL A 94 14.84 7.82 1.68
N ALA A 95 14.04 7.19 2.54
CA ALA A 95 14.55 6.34 3.61
C ALA A 95 13.85 4.98 3.58
N GLN A 96 14.61 3.88 3.56
CA GLN A 96 14.06 2.52 3.56
C GLN A 96 13.78 2.02 4.97
N LEU A 97 12.60 1.42 5.19
CA LEU A 97 12.28 0.60 6.35
C LEU A 97 11.73 -0.74 5.88
N LEU A 98 12.34 -1.83 6.34
CA LEU A 98 11.86 -3.19 6.10
C LEU A 98 11.40 -3.77 7.43
N ILE A 99 10.15 -4.22 7.49
CA ILE A 99 9.54 -4.76 8.71
C ILE A 99 8.91 -6.12 8.47
N THR A 100 8.79 -6.89 9.53
CA THR A 100 8.12 -8.18 9.55
C THR A 100 6.89 -8.14 10.47
N GLY A 101 6.09 -9.20 10.48
CA GLY A 101 4.97 -9.34 11.41
C GLY A 101 5.40 -9.20 12.87
N ASP A 102 6.56 -9.77 13.24
CA ASP A 102 7.12 -9.68 14.59
C ASP A 102 7.40 -8.22 15.02
N ASP A 103 7.84 -7.38 14.07
CA ASP A 103 8.14 -5.99 14.37
C ASP A 103 6.88 -5.18 14.71
N THR A 104 5.71 -5.66 14.31
CA THR A 104 4.41 -5.03 14.60
C THR A 104 3.75 -5.55 15.87
N THR A 105 4.07 -6.75 16.31
CA THR A 105 3.48 -7.42 17.48
C THR A 105 4.33 -7.28 18.74
N ASN A 106 5.67 -7.27 18.61
CA ASN A 106 6.58 -7.06 19.71
C ASN A 106 6.65 -5.58 20.11
N ASP A 107 6.32 -5.26 21.35
CA ASP A 107 6.22 -3.89 21.85
C ASP A 107 7.51 -3.06 21.67
N THR A 108 8.68 -3.65 21.95
CA THR A 108 9.97 -2.95 21.81
C THR A 108 10.29 -2.68 20.34
N ARG A 109 10.10 -3.64 19.46
CA ARG A 109 10.36 -3.49 18.03
C ARG A 109 9.39 -2.48 17.42
N ARG A 110 8.11 -2.56 17.78
CA ARG A 110 7.08 -1.60 17.35
C ARG A 110 7.42 -0.18 17.80
N LEU A 111 7.86 0.00 19.05
CA LEU A 111 8.29 1.32 19.55
C LEU A 111 9.49 1.84 18.75
N ASN A 112 10.51 1.03 18.52
CA ASN A 112 11.69 1.42 17.75
C ASN A 112 11.35 1.79 16.32
N PHE A 113 10.51 0.99 15.66
CA PHE A 113 9.99 1.28 14.32
C PHE A 113 9.26 2.63 14.30
N THR A 114 8.31 2.84 15.22
CA THR A 114 7.53 4.08 15.31
C THR A 114 8.42 5.29 15.55
N ASN A 115 9.39 5.19 16.46
CA ASN A 115 10.34 6.27 16.75
C ASN A 115 11.20 6.61 15.54
N THR A 116 11.70 5.61 14.83
CA THR A 116 12.49 5.80 13.60
C THR A 116 11.65 6.51 12.54
N LEU A 117 10.43 6.05 12.34
CA LEU A 117 9.52 6.60 11.33
C LEU A 117 9.16 8.06 11.63
N ASN A 118 8.80 8.39 12.88
CA ASN A 118 8.53 9.76 13.28
C ASN A 118 9.77 10.65 13.12
N ARG A 119 10.95 10.14 13.47
CA ARG A 119 12.19 10.91 13.32
C ARG A 119 12.53 11.19 11.85
N LEU A 120 12.29 10.25 10.96
CA LEU A 120 12.46 10.47 9.51
C LEU A 120 11.53 11.55 8.99
N LEU A 121 10.27 11.56 9.42
CA LEU A 121 9.30 12.60 9.06
C LEU A 121 9.74 13.98 9.57
N GLU A 122 10.19 14.09 10.83
CA GLU A 122 10.74 15.32 11.39
C GLU A 122 11.96 15.85 10.62
N LEU A 123 12.79 14.95 10.09
CA LEU A 123 13.94 15.28 9.25
C LEU A 123 13.55 15.60 7.79
N GLY A 124 12.27 15.55 7.46
CA GLY A 124 11.77 15.84 6.11
C GLY A 124 12.04 14.71 5.09
N ALA A 125 12.51 13.55 5.52
CA ALA A 125 12.67 12.40 4.64
C ALA A 125 11.31 11.83 4.20
N LEU A 126 11.32 11.04 3.11
CA LEU A 126 10.18 10.26 2.63
C LEU A 126 10.44 8.78 2.96
N PRO A 127 9.79 8.23 3.99
CA PRO A 127 9.93 6.82 4.31
C PRO A 127 9.27 5.95 3.24
N VAL A 128 10.00 4.93 2.77
CA VAL A 128 9.51 3.85 1.91
C VAL A 128 9.56 2.56 2.69
N ILE A 129 8.41 1.99 2.94
CA ILE A 129 8.22 0.82 3.79
C ILE A 129 7.81 -0.38 2.93
N ASN A 130 8.37 -1.53 3.22
CA ASN A 130 7.95 -2.81 2.66
C ASN A 130 8.11 -3.91 3.71
N GLU A 131 7.46 -5.06 3.46
CA GLU A 131 7.76 -6.25 4.23
C GLU A 131 9.20 -6.70 3.96
N ASN A 132 9.87 -7.24 4.99
CA ASN A 132 11.19 -7.85 4.85
C ASN A 132 11.04 -9.28 4.33
N ASP A 133 10.66 -9.40 3.07
CA ASP A 133 10.48 -10.69 2.39
C ASP A 133 11.73 -11.59 2.46
N THR A 134 12.90 -11.05 2.78
CA THR A 134 14.16 -11.83 2.82
C THR A 134 14.26 -12.74 4.04
N VAL A 135 13.54 -12.40 5.11
CA VAL A 135 13.54 -13.16 6.39
C VAL A 135 12.13 -13.50 6.85
N ALA A 136 11.09 -13.01 6.16
CA ALA A 136 9.71 -13.38 6.47
C ALA A 136 9.47 -14.85 6.16
N THR A 137 8.78 -15.55 7.08
CA THR A 137 8.36 -16.95 6.91
C THR A 137 6.85 -17.02 6.70
N ASP A 138 6.35 -18.05 6.02
CA ASP A 138 4.92 -18.22 5.71
C ASP A 138 4.01 -18.24 6.95
N GLU A 139 4.55 -18.43 8.15
CA GLU A 139 3.81 -18.51 9.41
C GLU A 139 3.56 -17.11 10.07
N ILE A 140 4.31 -16.08 9.67
CA ILE A 140 4.31 -14.77 10.34
C ILE A 140 4.02 -13.62 9.34
N VAL A 141 3.51 -13.96 8.19
CA VAL A 141 3.24 -12.97 7.15
C VAL A 141 2.16 -11.99 7.63
N ILE A 142 2.44 -10.69 7.60
CA ILE A 142 1.40 -9.65 7.70
C ILE A 142 0.32 -9.92 6.64
N GLY A 143 0.63 -10.80 5.70
CA GLY A 143 -0.26 -11.36 4.69
C GLY A 143 -0.35 -10.48 3.44
N ASP A 144 -0.22 -9.16 3.61
CA ASP A 144 -0.27 -8.22 2.49
C ASP A 144 0.12 -6.81 2.92
N ASN A 145 0.54 -6.02 1.94
CA ASN A 145 0.92 -4.64 2.19
C ASN A 145 -0.27 -3.68 2.45
N ASP A 146 -1.53 -4.11 2.30
CA ASP A 146 -2.70 -3.31 2.68
C ASP A 146 -2.79 -3.27 4.21
N THR A 147 -2.71 -4.44 4.86
CA THR A 147 -2.65 -4.56 6.33
C THR A 147 -1.41 -3.85 6.89
N LEU A 148 -0.23 -4.03 6.27
CA LEU A 148 0.99 -3.33 6.66
C LEU A 148 0.80 -1.81 6.63
N ALA A 149 0.20 -1.27 5.57
CA ALA A 149 -0.06 0.16 5.43
C ALA A 149 -1.00 0.70 6.51
N ALA A 150 -2.03 -0.07 6.89
CA ALA A 150 -2.93 0.30 7.97
C ALA A 150 -2.24 0.28 9.35
N ILE A 151 -1.37 -0.70 9.60
CA ILE A 151 -0.54 -0.74 10.83
C ILE A 151 0.41 0.46 10.87
N VAL A 152 1.04 0.80 9.76
CA VAL A 152 1.88 2.01 9.64
C VAL A 152 1.06 3.25 9.93
N ALA A 153 -0.10 3.42 9.29
CA ALA A 153 -0.98 4.58 9.48
C ALA A 153 -1.39 4.74 10.95
N ARG A 154 -1.78 3.66 11.61
CA ARG A 154 -2.08 3.64 13.05
C ARG A 154 -0.87 4.02 13.90
N SER A 155 0.32 3.48 13.59
CA SER A 155 1.53 3.70 14.39
C SER A 155 2.02 5.14 14.40
N VAL A 156 1.75 5.89 13.34
CA VAL A 156 2.13 7.30 13.20
C VAL A 156 0.98 8.28 13.36
N HIS A 157 -0.21 7.79 13.72
CA HIS A 157 -1.43 8.61 13.79
C HIS A 157 -1.65 9.39 12.49
N ALA A 158 -1.65 8.66 11.35
CA ALA A 158 -1.88 9.27 10.06
C ALA A 158 -3.32 9.80 9.94
N ASP A 159 -3.49 10.93 9.29
CA ASP A 159 -4.80 11.51 8.99
C ASP A 159 -5.51 10.68 7.91
N MET A 160 -4.74 10.09 6.99
CA MET A 160 -5.29 9.37 5.85
C MET A 160 -4.39 8.23 5.38
N LEU A 161 -5.01 7.11 5.02
CA LEU A 161 -4.42 6.01 4.25
C LEU A 161 -5.06 5.95 2.87
N ILE A 162 -4.26 5.95 1.81
CA ILE A 162 -4.72 5.77 0.43
C ILE A 162 -4.17 4.46 -0.13
N LEU A 163 -5.05 3.52 -0.46
CA LEU A 163 -4.70 2.28 -1.12
C LEU A 163 -4.89 2.43 -2.63
N LEU A 164 -3.79 2.52 -3.37
CA LEU A 164 -3.80 2.49 -4.83
C LEU A 164 -3.82 1.04 -5.32
N SER A 165 -4.91 0.66 -5.96
CA SER A 165 -5.20 -0.71 -6.41
C SER A 165 -5.51 -0.74 -7.91
N ASP A 166 -5.75 -1.93 -8.45
CA ASP A 166 -6.25 -2.17 -9.81
C ASP A 166 -7.78 -2.11 -9.93
N ILE A 167 -8.48 -1.91 -8.80
CA ILE A 167 -9.93 -1.73 -8.74
C ILE A 167 -10.25 -0.30 -8.27
N ASP A 168 -11.39 0.25 -8.72
CA ASP A 168 -11.78 1.62 -8.38
C ASP A 168 -12.15 1.80 -6.89
N GLY A 169 -12.63 0.74 -6.23
CA GLY A 169 -13.05 0.75 -4.83
C GLY A 169 -13.86 -0.49 -4.48
N LEU A 170 -14.68 -0.41 -3.45
CA LEU A 170 -15.61 -1.46 -3.06
C LEU A 170 -16.91 -1.34 -3.87
N TYR A 171 -17.33 -2.43 -4.49
CA TYR A 171 -18.57 -2.52 -5.24
C TYR A 171 -19.61 -3.33 -4.46
N THR A 172 -20.90 -3.14 -4.78
CA THR A 172 -22.03 -3.92 -4.21
C THR A 172 -22.01 -5.40 -4.57
N ALA A 173 -21.23 -5.79 -5.57
CA ALA A 173 -20.93 -7.16 -5.98
C ALA A 173 -19.66 -7.14 -6.83
N ASP A 174 -19.11 -8.29 -7.22
CA ASP A 174 -17.95 -8.37 -8.10
C ASP A 174 -18.26 -7.76 -9.48
N PRO A 175 -17.64 -6.64 -9.87
CA PRO A 175 -17.93 -5.96 -11.15
C PRO A 175 -17.51 -6.78 -12.38
N HIS A 176 -16.66 -7.80 -12.24
CA HIS A 176 -16.26 -8.69 -13.34
C HIS A 176 -17.34 -9.73 -13.67
N THR A 177 -18.18 -10.06 -12.69
CA THR A 177 -19.22 -11.09 -12.83
C THR A 177 -20.63 -10.53 -12.78
N HIS A 178 -20.84 -9.33 -12.25
CA HIS A 178 -22.12 -8.66 -12.07
C HIS A 178 -22.12 -7.28 -12.71
N LEU A 179 -22.74 -7.17 -13.89
CA LEU A 179 -22.81 -5.91 -14.66
C LEU A 179 -23.57 -4.78 -13.91
N GLU A 180 -24.41 -5.12 -12.95
CA GLU A 180 -25.20 -4.16 -12.15
C GLU A 180 -24.46 -3.72 -10.87
N ALA A 181 -23.22 -4.20 -10.63
CA ALA A 181 -22.43 -3.83 -9.48
C ALA A 181 -22.17 -2.32 -9.47
N LYS A 182 -22.46 -1.67 -8.35
CA LYS A 182 -22.28 -0.22 -8.18
C LYS A 182 -21.15 0.04 -7.20
N LEU A 183 -20.32 1.04 -7.52
CA LEU A 183 -19.28 1.50 -6.64
C LEU A 183 -19.89 2.14 -5.38
N LEU A 184 -19.44 1.72 -4.21
CA LEU A 184 -19.79 2.34 -2.93
C LEU A 184 -18.80 3.46 -2.65
N HIS A 185 -19.27 4.70 -2.64
CA HIS A 185 -18.39 5.85 -2.44
C HIS A 185 -18.03 6.09 -0.97
N HIS A 186 -18.86 5.65 -0.04
CA HIS A 186 -18.64 5.82 1.40
C HIS A 186 -19.10 4.61 2.19
N VAL A 187 -18.28 4.20 3.16
CA VAL A 187 -18.54 3.12 4.12
C VAL A 187 -18.19 3.63 5.52
N ALA A 188 -19.20 3.74 6.39
CA ALA A 188 -19.02 4.24 7.77
C ALA A 188 -18.55 3.17 8.76
N GLY A 189 -18.69 1.90 8.43
CA GLY A 189 -18.31 0.77 9.27
C GLY A 189 -18.36 -0.53 8.50
N ILE A 190 -17.65 -1.55 8.96
CA ILE A 190 -17.55 -2.86 8.31
C ILE A 190 -18.45 -3.84 9.07
N ASP A 191 -19.71 -3.91 8.64
CA ASP A 191 -20.70 -4.86 9.10
C ASP A 191 -20.67 -6.19 8.32
N ASP A 192 -21.54 -7.13 8.67
CA ASP A 192 -21.64 -8.42 8.01
C ASP A 192 -22.01 -8.29 6.53
N HIS A 193 -22.84 -7.31 6.19
CA HIS A 193 -23.22 -7.05 4.79
C HIS A 193 -22.01 -6.58 3.94
N ILE A 194 -21.19 -5.67 4.47
CA ILE A 194 -19.96 -5.24 3.80
C ILE A 194 -18.98 -6.41 3.65
N ARG A 195 -18.90 -7.31 4.65
CA ARG A 195 -18.08 -8.51 4.57
C ARG A 195 -18.57 -9.49 3.50
N GLU A 196 -19.88 -9.69 3.40
CA GLU A 196 -20.48 -10.54 2.35
C GLU A 196 -20.20 -10.02 0.95
N ILE A 197 -20.36 -8.73 0.70
CA ILE A 197 -20.06 -8.07 -0.58
C ILE A 197 -18.60 -8.32 -0.99
N ALA A 198 -17.67 -8.30 -0.06
CA ALA A 198 -16.26 -8.53 -0.32
C ALA A 198 -15.89 -10.01 -0.54
N GLY A 199 -16.86 -10.93 -0.50
CA GLY A 199 -16.65 -12.35 -0.73
C GLY A 199 -16.09 -13.10 0.48
N ILE A 200 -16.23 -12.58 1.70
CA ILE A 200 -15.73 -13.21 2.93
C ILE A 200 -16.63 -14.36 3.40
N SER A 201 -17.77 -14.57 2.77
CA SER A 201 -18.82 -15.48 3.25
C SER A 201 -18.52 -16.97 3.06
N SER A 202 -17.50 -17.39 2.32
CA SER A 202 -17.14 -18.81 2.27
C SER A 202 -15.74 -19.06 1.72
N SER A 203 -14.89 -19.55 2.59
CA SER A 203 -13.71 -20.37 2.27
C SER A 203 -12.52 -19.71 1.56
N THR A 204 -11.38 -20.01 2.17
CA THR A 204 -10.03 -19.99 1.65
C THR A 204 -9.33 -18.64 1.57
N GLN A 205 -8.37 -18.52 2.46
CA GLN A 205 -7.12 -17.75 2.41
C GLN A 205 -6.77 -17.18 1.01
N GLY A 206 -7.43 -16.09 0.62
CA GLY A 206 -7.00 -15.29 -0.52
C GLY A 206 -5.93 -14.31 -0.06
N THR A 207 -4.69 -14.54 -0.44
CA THR A 207 -3.60 -13.60 -0.26
C THR A 207 -3.79 -12.41 -1.20
N GLY A 208 -4.35 -11.33 -0.70
CA GLY A 208 -4.68 -10.13 -1.48
C GLY A 208 -6.14 -10.10 -1.96
N GLY A 209 -6.62 -8.95 -2.34
CA GLY A 209 -8.00 -8.75 -2.80
C GLY A 209 -8.78 -7.84 -1.87
N MET A 210 -10.12 -7.87 -1.96
CA MET A 210 -10.97 -6.96 -1.18
C MET A 210 -10.95 -7.29 0.32
N VAL A 211 -10.74 -8.56 0.70
CA VAL A 211 -10.65 -9.02 2.10
C VAL A 211 -9.56 -8.28 2.86
N THR A 212 -8.36 -8.20 2.28
CA THR A 212 -7.22 -7.51 2.91
C THR A 212 -7.45 -6.01 3.02
N LYS A 213 -8.12 -5.42 2.03
CA LYS A 213 -8.50 -4.00 2.04
C LYS A 213 -9.53 -3.69 3.12
N LEU A 214 -10.51 -4.58 3.33
CA LEU A 214 -11.47 -4.43 4.43
C LEU A 214 -10.81 -4.61 5.80
N HIS A 215 -9.84 -5.53 5.92
CA HIS A 215 -9.07 -5.65 7.16
C HIS A 215 -8.27 -4.38 7.46
N ALA A 216 -7.63 -3.80 6.44
CA ALA A 216 -6.96 -2.51 6.55
C ALA A 216 -7.94 -1.39 6.96
N ALA A 217 -9.15 -1.38 6.38
CA ALA A 217 -10.18 -0.41 6.73
C ALA A 217 -10.66 -0.55 8.18
N ASP A 218 -10.82 -1.78 8.69
CA ASP A 218 -11.15 -2.03 10.11
C ASP A 218 -10.10 -1.42 11.05
N ILE A 219 -8.80 -1.61 10.73
CA ILE A 219 -7.70 -1.03 11.51
C ILE A 219 -7.75 0.50 11.48
N CYS A 220 -7.99 1.09 10.31
CA CYS A 220 -8.04 2.54 10.14
C CYS A 220 -9.25 3.15 10.87
N LEU A 221 -10.44 2.60 10.72
CA LEU A 221 -11.64 3.04 11.45
C LEU A 221 -11.42 2.96 12.96
N GLY A 222 -10.84 1.85 13.45
CA GLY A 222 -10.55 1.67 14.88
C GLY A 222 -9.53 2.66 15.46
N CYS A 223 -8.82 3.44 14.66
CA CYS A 223 -7.89 4.48 15.11
C CYS A 223 -8.22 5.89 14.59
N GLY A 224 -9.40 6.08 13.98
CA GLY A 224 -9.84 7.39 13.46
C GLY A 224 -9.08 7.86 12.22
N CYS A 225 -8.35 6.97 11.55
CA CYS A 225 -7.68 7.27 10.28
C CYS A 225 -8.67 7.10 9.12
N LYS A 226 -8.84 8.12 8.29
CA LYS A 226 -9.62 8.02 7.05
C LYS A 226 -8.90 7.11 6.06
N MET A 227 -9.59 6.11 5.48
CA MET A 227 -9.00 5.28 4.43
C MET A 227 -9.73 5.45 3.11
N VAL A 228 -8.98 5.47 2.00
CA VAL A 228 -9.52 5.55 0.63
C VAL A 228 -8.95 4.42 -0.20
N ILE A 229 -9.82 3.67 -0.89
CA ILE A 229 -9.41 2.76 -1.97
C ILE A 229 -9.66 3.47 -3.29
N ALA A 230 -8.63 3.58 -4.12
CA ALA A 230 -8.72 4.23 -5.42
C ALA A 230 -7.91 3.48 -6.50
N ASN A 231 -8.28 3.70 -7.77
CA ASN A 231 -7.59 3.08 -8.89
C ASN A 231 -6.21 3.73 -9.12
N GLY A 232 -5.15 2.95 -8.96
CA GLY A 232 -3.77 3.36 -9.16
C GLY A 232 -3.35 3.52 -10.64
N ASN A 233 -4.22 3.14 -11.59
CA ASN A 233 -3.98 3.38 -13.02
C ASN A 233 -4.07 4.87 -13.36
N ASN A 234 -4.78 5.67 -12.54
CA ASN A 234 -4.82 7.11 -12.63
C ASN A 234 -4.17 7.74 -11.38
N PRO A 235 -2.85 8.03 -11.40
CA PRO A 235 -2.17 8.68 -10.28
C PRO A 235 -2.74 10.05 -9.90
N GLY A 236 -3.42 10.73 -10.82
CA GLY A 236 -4.12 12.00 -10.57
C GLY A 236 -5.21 11.90 -9.50
N ASN A 237 -5.73 10.71 -9.24
CA ASN A 237 -6.67 10.46 -8.14
C ASN A 237 -6.14 10.93 -6.78
N LEU A 238 -4.82 10.99 -6.58
CA LEU A 238 -4.23 11.50 -5.35
C LEU A 238 -4.58 12.99 -5.13
N TYR A 239 -4.54 13.82 -6.17
CA TYR A 239 -4.96 15.21 -6.07
C TYR A 239 -6.45 15.32 -5.76
N ASP A 240 -7.28 14.62 -6.52
CA ASP A 240 -8.74 14.65 -6.36
C ASP A 240 -9.17 14.23 -4.95
N ILE A 241 -8.52 13.20 -4.37
CA ILE A 241 -8.77 12.76 -2.98
C ILE A 241 -8.42 13.87 -1.99
N LEU A 242 -7.27 14.53 -2.15
CA LEU A 242 -6.82 15.60 -1.25
C LEU A 242 -7.63 16.88 -1.38
N GLU A 243 -8.20 17.13 -2.55
CA GLU A 243 -9.17 18.22 -2.80
C GLU A 243 -10.58 17.90 -2.27
N GLY A 244 -10.80 16.72 -1.69
CA GLY A 244 -12.10 16.31 -1.14
C GLY A 244 -13.12 15.85 -2.20
N LYS A 245 -12.68 15.58 -3.43
CA LYS A 245 -13.56 15.01 -4.45
C LYS A 245 -13.88 13.57 -4.16
N THR A 246 -15.04 13.11 -4.61
CA THR A 246 -15.46 11.73 -4.49
C THR A 246 -14.69 10.84 -5.47
N VAL A 247 -13.68 10.13 -4.98
CA VAL A 247 -12.88 9.16 -5.73
C VAL A 247 -12.89 7.84 -4.99
N GLY A 248 -13.22 6.77 -5.71
CA GLY A 248 -13.19 5.42 -5.17
C GLY A 248 -14.14 5.20 -4.00
N THR A 249 -13.69 4.47 -2.99
CA THR A 249 -14.42 4.20 -1.75
C THR A 249 -13.69 4.78 -0.56
N THR A 250 -14.35 5.67 0.18
CA THR A 250 -13.87 6.23 1.44
C THR A 250 -14.45 5.47 2.62
N PHE A 251 -13.60 5.07 3.56
CA PHE A 251 -13.94 4.50 4.86
C PHE A 251 -13.67 5.56 5.93
N SER A 252 -14.72 6.03 6.59
CA SER A 252 -14.64 6.99 7.71
C SER A 252 -15.95 7.00 8.48
N GLU A 253 -15.89 7.22 9.80
CA GLU A 253 -17.09 7.32 10.65
C GLU A 253 -17.93 8.56 10.29
N GLU A 254 -17.31 9.66 9.87
CA GLU A 254 -18.00 10.86 9.42
C GLU A 254 -18.41 10.74 7.94
N ARG A 255 -19.67 11.05 7.64
CA ARG A 255 -20.13 11.25 6.25
C ARG A 255 -19.48 12.52 5.71
N LEU A 256 -18.89 12.40 4.52
CA LEU A 256 -18.38 13.54 3.72
C LEU A 256 -19.49 14.51 3.32
#